data_6cda4ab7e28120979870d3db062933c1
#
_entry.id   6cda4ab7e28120979870d3db062933c1
#
_cell.length_a   1.000
_cell.length_b   1.000
_cell.length_c   1.000
_cell.angle_alpha   90.00
_cell.angle_beta   90.00
_cell.angle_gamma   90.00
#
_symmetry.space_group_name_H-M   'P 1'
#
loop_
_entity.id
_entity.type
_entity.pdbx_description
1 polymer ?
#
loop_
_entity_poly.entity_id
_entity_poly.type
_entity_poly.pdbx_seq_one_letter_code
_entity_poly.pdbx_strand_id
1 'polypeptide(L)'
;MTRLLRFDRAAAVRLQSAHGVLAVFARLPLGEAGPIVVRTTPLAGPAGGAPLDLTAAAGELLDLVGAAEVDGLLRLPTAITGPAWAGLLPPRGGWQRIDELETGPLAAAVRAAVGEFRRAAEATAVDERAGELQPAGGDAVAEAIWSRRVHPAGLTVRALHAAQLAGLLHQSRTVTLHQHPSWLRLAAPRGAVIVRRAPAPGLGLGLTPLR
;
A
#
# COMPACT_ATOMS: atom_id res chain seq x y z
N MET A 1 7.14 7.48 -4.76
CA MET A 1 6.55 7.42 -6.12
C MET A 1 7.46 6.76 -7.13
N THR A 2 8.71 7.16 -7.29
CA THR A 2 9.67 6.59 -8.26
C THR A 2 9.84 5.05 -8.19
N ARG A 3 9.67 4.43 -7.02
CA ARG A 3 9.77 2.96 -6.88
C ARG A 3 8.55 2.21 -7.40
N LEU A 4 7.35 2.80 -7.32
CA LEU A 4 6.11 2.23 -7.87
C LEU A 4 6.20 2.12 -9.40
N LEU A 5 6.78 3.12 -10.03
CA LEU A 5 6.90 3.27 -11.48
C LEU A 5 7.94 2.35 -12.14
N ARG A 6 8.82 1.73 -11.35
CA ARG A 6 9.69 0.66 -11.85
C ARG A 6 8.90 -0.60 -12.22
N PHE A 7 7.68 -0.75 -11.67
CA PHE A 7 6.85 -1.92 -11.90
C PHE A 7 5.82 -1.70 -13.03
N ASP A 8 5.18 -0.52 -13.07
CA ASP A 8 4.19 -0.24 -14.12
C ASP A 8 3.92 1.28 -14.21
N ARG A 9 4.25 1.91 -15.34
CA ARG A 9 3.94 3.33 -15.61
C ARG A 9 2.44 3.58 -15.83
N ALA A 10 1.70 2.55 -16.24
CA ALA A 10 0.26 2.60 -16.43
C ALA A 10 -0.53 2.36 -15.13
N ALA A 11 0.17 2.01 -14.03
CA ALA A 11 -0.49 1.82 -12.73
C ALA A 11 -1.34 3.03 -12.37
N ALA A 12 -2.57 2.78 -11.92
CA ALA A 12 -3.47 3.86 -11.52
C ALA A 12 -3.06 4.45 -10.16
N VAL A 13 -3.19 5.77 -10.04
CA VAL A 13 -3.16 6.51 -8.78
C VAL A 13 -4.47 7.27 -8.60
N ARG A 14 -4.94 7.40 -7.37
CA ARG A 14 -6.08 8.25 -7.04
C ARG A 14 -5.60 9.48 -6.28
N LEU A 15 -5.98 10.66 -6.75
CA LEU A 15 -5.67 11.94 -6.13
C LEU A 15 -6.94 12.47 -5.47
N GLN A 16 -6.83 12.86 -4.22
CA GLN A 16 -7.90 13.56 -3.51
C GLN A 16 -7.32 14.78 -2.79
N SER A 17 -7.99 15.93 -2.88
CA SER A 17 -7.66 17.08 -2.05
C SER A 17 -8.83 17.49 -1.18
N ALA A 18 -8.52 17.82 0.06
CA ALA A 18 -9.47 18.38 1.01
C ALA A 18 -8.71 19.11 2.13
N HIS A 19 -9.29 20.22 2.62
CA HIS A 19 -8.74 20.97 3.77
C HIS A 19 -7.26 21.35 3.63
N GLY A 20 -6.82 21.74 2.43
CA GLY A 20 -5.43 22.14 2.18
C GLY A 20 -4.43 20.99 2.12
N VAL A 21 -4.89 19.76 1.97
CA VAL A 21 -4.02 18.56 1.87
C VAL A 21 -4.33 17.80 0.59
N LEU A 22 -3.30 17.47 -0.18
CA LEU A 22 -3.37 16.50 -1.26
C LEU A 22 -3.00 15.11 -0.74
N ALA A 23 -3.84 14.13 -1.01
CA ALA A 23 -3.58 12.72 -0.78
C ALA A 23 -3.47 11.98 -2.11
N VAL A 24 -2.37 11.24 -2.28
CA VAL A 24 -2.12 10.39 -3.45
C VAL A 24 -2.16 8.94 -2.98
N PHE A 25 -3.14 8.20 -3.47
CA PHE A 25 -3.33 6.78 -3.18
C PHE A 25 -2.78 5.94 -4.32
N ALA A 26 -2.11 4.86 -3.98
CA ALA A 26 -1.65 3.87 -4.93
C ALA A 26 -1.75 2.48 -4.31
N ARG A 27 -2.10 1.48 -5.11
CA ARG A 27 -2.05 0.07 -4.70
C ARG A 27 -0.72 -0.52 -5.20
N LEU A 28 0.04 -1.10 -4.27
CA LEU A 28 1.28 -1.77 -4.64
C LEU A 28 0.98 -3.17 -5.19
N PRO A 29 1.74 -3.65 -6.20
CA PRO A 29 1.59 -4.99 -6.77
C PRO A 29 2.22 -6.05 -5.84
N LEU A 30 1.72 -6.13 -4.62
CA LEU A 30 2.16 -7.06 -3.59
C LEU A 30 1.06 -8.09 -3.30
N GLY A 31 0.75 -8.90 -4.30
CA GLY A 31 -0.34 -9.88 -4.27
C GLY A 31 -1.70 -9.29 -4.65
N GLU A 32 -2.69 -10.16 -4.79
CA GLU A 32 -4.02 -9.84 -5.33
C GLU A 32 -4.78 -8.81 -4.49
N ALA A 33 -4.65 -8.86 -3.16
CA ALA A 33 -5.19 -7.88 -2.22
C ALA A 33 -4.12 -6.89 -1.71
N GLY A 34 -3.20 -6.47 -2.59
CA GLY A 34 -2.05 -5.64 -2.23
C GLY A 34 -2.41 -4.40 -1.41
N PRO A 35 -1.51 -3.96 -0.52
CA PRO A 35 -1.72 -2.80 0.34
C PRO A 35 -1.94 -1.52 -0.45
N ILE A 36 -2.84 -0.66 0.02
CA ILE A 36 -2.98 0.71 -0.46
C ILE A 36 -1.99 1.58 0.32
N VAL A 37 -1.15 2.29 -0.40
CA VAL A 37 -0.28 3.32 0.16
C VAL A 37 -0.93 4.67 -0.10
N VAL A 38 -0.95 5.53 0.90
CA VAL A 38 -1.31 6.93 0.74
C VAL A 38 -0.13 7.81 1.15
N ARG A 39 0.16 8.82 0.33
CA ARG A 39 1.10 9.90 0.65
C ARG A 39 0.33 11.19 0.71
N THR A 40 0.64 12.01 1.72
CA THR A 40 -0.02 13.31 1.92
C THR A 40 1.01 14.44 1.85
N THR A 41 0.58 15.55 1.27
CA THR A 41 1.36 16.79 1.26
C THR A 41 0.43 17.98 1.45
N PRO A 42 0.83 19.00 2.22
CA PRO A 42 0.11 20.27 2.27
C PRO A 42 0.06 20.90 0.87
N LEU A 43 -1.05 21.55 0.55
CA LEU A 43 -1.18 22.41 -0.62
C LEU A 43 -0.92 23.86 -0.20
N ALA A 44 -0.12 24.58 -0.97
CA ALA A 44 0.09 26.00 -0.80
C ALA A 44 -1.10 26.78 -1.37
N GLY A 45 -1.39 27.95 -0.78
CA GLY A 45 -2.41 28.91 -1.26
C GLY A 45 -3.64 29.03 -0.36
N PRO A 46 -4.45 30.08 -0.61
CA PRO A 46 -5.65 30.34 0.17
C PRO A 46 -6.64 29.19 -0.01
N ALA A 47 -7.11 28.64 1.09
CA ALA A 47 -8.15 27.60 1.18
C ALA A 47 -7.86 26.26 0.48
N GLY A 48 -6.59 25.95 0.16
CA GLY A 48 -6.22 24.60 -0.33
C GLY A 48 -6.79 24.19 -1.69
N GLY A 49 -7.24 25.15 -2.50
CA GLY A 49 -7.77 24.87 -3.84
C GLY A 49 -9.17 24.24 -3.83
N ALA A 50 -9.74 24.06 -5.02
CA ALA A 50 -11.00 23.32 -5.19
C ALA A 50 -10.83 21.85 -4.78
N PRO A 51 -11.87 21.21 -4.23
CA PRO A 51 -11.83 19.77 -3.96
C PRO A 51 -11.49 18.98 -5.22
N LEU A 52 -10.47 18.16 -5.15
CA LEU A 52 -10.02 17.28 -6.22
C LEU A 52 -10.35 15.84 -5.87
N ASP A 53 -10.88 15.12 -6.85
CA ASP A 53 -11.03 13.68 -6.76
C ASP A 53 -10.95 13.05 -8.15
N LEU A 54 -9.77 12.57 -8.54
CA LEU A 54 -9.55 11.98 -9.86
C LEU A 54 -8.62 10.75 -9.79
N THR A 55 -8.76 9.86 -10.76
CA THR A 55 -7.82 8.76 -11.00
C THR A 55 -7.01 9.08 -12.25
N ALA A 56 -5.71 8.83 -12.21
CA ALA A 56 -4.79 9.09 -13.30
C ALA A 56 -3.74 7.99 -13.44
N ALA A 57 -3.01 7.98 -14.56
CA ALA A 57 -1.83 7.13 -14.72
C ALA A 57 -0.65 7.67 -13.88
N ALA A 58 0.01 6.78 -13.14
CA ALA A 58 1.13 7.14 -12.29
C ALA A 58 2.31 7.75 -13.06
N GLY A 59 2.53 7.28 -14.30
CA GLY A 59 3.58 7.79 -15.17
C GLY A 59 3.34 9.25 -15.56
N GLU A 60 2.12 9.59 -15.98
CA GLU A 60 1.76 10.98 -16.33
C GLU A 60 1.91 11.92 -15.13
N LEU A 61 1.40 11.49 -13.96
CA LEU A 61 1.57 12.28 -12.74
C LEU A 61 3.05 12.52 -12.40
N LEU A 62 3.92 11.52 -12.60
CA LEU A 62 5.35 11.69 -12.36
C LEU A 62 5.99 12.67 -13.34
N ASP A 63 5.66 12.55 -14.61
CA ASP A 63 6.19 13.44 -15.66
C ASP A 63 5.78 14.89 -15.37
N LEU A 64 4.52 15.13 -14.97
CA LEU A 64 4.03 16.45 -14.56
C LEU A 64 4.73 16.98 -13.30
N VAL A 65 4.96 16.13 -12.30
CA VAL A 65 5.72 16.51 -11.08
C VAL A 65 7.18 16.84 -11.43
N GLY A 66 7.79 16.11 -12.37
CA GLY A 66 9.13 16.36 -12.83
C GLY A 66 9.28 17.64 -13.69
N ALA A 67 8.19 18.03 -14.36
CA ALA A 67 8.12 19.23 -15.19
C ALA A 67 7.54 20.46 -14.46
N ALA A 68 7.14 20.30 -13.17
CA ALA A 68 6.59 21.40 -12.39
C ALA A 68 7.63 22.52 -12.25
N GLU A 69 7.24 23.72 -12.66
CA GLU A 69 8.08 24.91 -12.60
C GLU A 69 8.26 25.40 -11.16
N VAL A 70 9.15 26.37 -10.97
CA VAL A 70 9.56 26.91 -9.67
C VAL A 70 8.40 27.61 -8.94
N ASP A 71 7.32 27.95 -9.63
CA ASP A 71 6.12 28.58 -9.09
C ASP A 71 5.26 27.62 -8.21
N GLY A 72 5.60 26.33 -8.20
CA GLY A 72 4.91 25.33 -7.38
C GLY A 72 3.53 24.93 -7.91
N LEU A 73 3.16 25.34 -9.12
CA LEU A 73 1.89 24.92 -9.74
C LEU A 73 2.07 23.56 -10.42
N LEU A 74 1.23 22.61 -10.05
CA LEU A 74 1.16 21.31 -10.69
C LEU A 74 -0.05 21.24 -11.60
N ARG A 75 0.16 20.99 -12.89
CA ARG A 75 -0.93 20.65 -13.82
C ARG A 75 -1.56 19.34 -13.40
N LEU A 76 -2.90 19.25 -13.50
CA LEU A 76 -3.60 18.02 -13.21
C LEU A 76 -3.39 17.02 -14.36
N PRO A 77 -3.12 15.73 -14.05
CA PRO A 77 -3.05 14.70 -15.05
C PRO A 77 -4.44 14.41 -15.64
N THR A 78 -4.44 13.76 -16.79
CA THR A 78 -5.67 13.33 -17.47
C THR A 78 -6.40 12.29 -16.61
N ALA A 79 -7.70 12.52 -16.42
CA ALA A 79 -8.53 11.57 -15.69
C ALA A 79 -8.73 10.29 -16.52
N ILE A 80 -8.57 9.13 -15.88
CA ILE A 80 -8.81 7.81 -16.48
C ILE A 80 -9.87 7.04 -15.69
N THR A 81 -10.48 6.05 -16.36
CA THR A 81 -11.26 5.01 -15.64
C THR A 81 -10.29 4.14 -14.88
N GLY A 82 -10.40 4.16 -13.54
CA GLY A 82 -9.48 3.43 -12.66
C GLY A 82 -9.92 1.99 -12.43
N PRO A 83 -9.02 1.16 -11.90
CA PRO A 83 -9.34 -0.19 -11.43
C PRO A 83 -10.27 -0.14 -10.21
N ALA A 84 -10.94 -1.26 -9.91
CA ALA A 84 -11.94 -1.35 -8.84
C ALA A 84 -11.46 -0.84 -7.47
N TRP A 85 -10.18 -1.01 -7.11
CA TRP A 85 -9.64 -0.54 -5.85
C TRP A 85 -9.71 0.99 -5.71
N ALA A 86 -9.58 1.72 -6.83
CA ALA A 86 -9.60 3.18 -6.80
C ALA A 86 -11.01 3.73 -6.47
N GLY A 87 -12.06 2.94 -6.70
CA GLY A 87 -13.43 3.25 -6.27
C GLY A 87 -13.77 2.83 -4.84
N LEU A 88 -12.91 2.01 -4.22
CA LEU A 88 -13.13 1.44 -2.88
C LEU A 88 -12.04 1.89 -1.90
N LEU A 89 -11.89 3.18 -1.74
CA LEU A 89 -10.91 3.76 -0.83
C LEU A 89 -11.27 3.51 0.64
N PRO A 90 -10.25 3.51 1.53
CA PRO A 90 -10.47 3.42 2.96
C PRO A 90 -11.32 4.58 3.48
N PRO A 91 -12.09 4.38 4.57
CA PRO A 91 -12.90 5.43 5.15
C PRO A 91 -12.03 6.59 5.66
N ARG A 92 -12.56 7.82 5.56
CA ARG A 92 -11.85 9.03 6.03
C ARG A 92 -11.83 9.15 7.55
N GLY A 93 -12.83 8.62 8.24
CA GLY A 93 -13.00 8.69 9.70
C GLY A 93 -13.27 7.33 10.33
N GLY A 94 -13.57 7.33 11.65
CA GLY A 94 -13.90 6.10 12.38
C GLY A 94 -12.70 5.24 12.75
N TRP A 95 -11.48 5.79 12.67
CA TRP A 95 -10.25 5.10 13.01
C TRP A 95 -9.97 5.17 14.52
N GLN A 96 -9.75 4.02 15.13
CA GLN A 96 -9.30 3.90 16.51
C GLN A 96 -7.79 3.61 16.53
N ARG A 97 -7.01 4.43 17.22
CA ARG A 97 -5.61 4.11 17.51
C ARG A 97 -5.55 2.96 18.50
N ILE A 98 -4.80 1.92 18.15
CA ILE A 98 -4.68 0.69 18.96
C ILE A 98 -3.24 0.45 19.44
N ASP A 99 -2.23 1.00 18.75
CA ASP A 99 -0.83 0.83 19.16
C ASP A 99 0.07 1.94 18.59
N GLU A 100 1.29 2.01 19.14
CA GLU A 100 2.42 2.76 18.63
C GLU A 100 3.64 1.83 18.54
N LEU A 101 4.22 1.73 17.35
CA LEU A 101 5.24 0.74 17.02
C LEU A 101 6.56 1.42 16.66
N GLU A 102 7.67 0.92 17.20
CA GLU A 102 9.00 1.38 16.82
C GLU A 102 9.35 0.95 15.39
N THR A 103 9.88 1.87 14.58
CA THR A 103 10.19 1.61 13.16
C THR A 103 11.41 0.73 12.97
N GLY A 104 12.37 0.72 13.90
CA GLY A 104 13.57 -0.09 13.84
C GLY A 104 13.29 -1.59 13.75
N PRO A 105 12.55 -2.18 14.72
CA PRO A 105 12.14 -3.58 14.68
C PRO A 105 11.29 -3.92 13.45
N LEU A 106 10.37 -3.04 13.03
CA LEU A 106 9.56 -3.25 11.83
C LEU A 106 10.41 -3.33 10.56
N ALA A 107 11.37 -2.42 10.41
CA ALA A 107 12.30 -2.45 9.28
C ALA A 107 13.21 -3.69 9.31
N ALA A 108 13.61 -4.16 10.49
CA ALA A 108 14.39 -5.39 10.66
C ALA A 108 13.58 -6.62 10.22
N ALA A 109 12.30 -6.70 10.60
CA ALA A 109 11.39 -7.77 10.18
C ALA A 109 11.23 -7.82 8.64
N VAL A 110 11.11 -6.66 7.99
CA VAL A 110 11.06 -6.59 6.52
C VAL A 110 12.36 -7.07 5.90
N ARG A 111 13.54 -6.65 6.41
CA ARG A 111 14.82 -7.10 5.88
C ARG A 111 15.00 -8.62 6.02
N ALA A 112 14.62 -9.20 7.16
CA ALA A 112 14.66 -10.64 7.38
C ALA A 112 13.77 -11.38 6.38
N ALA A 113 12.54 -10.93 6.17
CA ALA A 113 11.61 -11.53 5.21
C ALA A 113 12.10 -11.43 3.76
N VAL A 114 12.67 -10.28 3.36
CA VAL A 114 13.29 -10.11 2.03
C VAL A 114 14.46 -11.08 1.83
N GLY A 115 15.30 -11.27 2.86
CA GLY A 115 16.41 -12.22 2.81
C GLY A 115 15.91 -13.67 2.71
N GLU A 116 14.88 -14.03 3.46
CA GLU A 116 14.24 -15.34 3.40
C GLU A 116 13.64 -15.60 2.01
N PHE A 117 12.88 -14.64 1.47
CA PHE A 117 12.31 -14.75 0.13
C PHE A 117 13.35 -14.91 -0.96
N ARG A 118 14.47 -14.17 -0.91
CA ARG A 118 15.55 -14.29 -1.88
C ARG A 118 16.18 -15.69 -1.85
N ARG A 119 16.48 -16.23 -0.66
CA ARG A 119 17.02 -17.58 -0.54
C ARG A 119 16.05 -18.65 -1.08
N ALA A 120 14.76 -18.49 -0.81
CA ALA A 120 13.76 -19.41 -1.34
C ALA A 120 13.67 -19.33 -2.87
N ALA A 121 13.69 -18.12 -3.44
CA ALA A 121 13.68 -17.93 -4.89
C ALA A 121 14.94 -18.47 -5.58
N GLU A 122 16.10 -18.32 -4.95
CA GLU A 122 17.38 -18.89 -5.43
C GLU A 122 17.35 -20.44 -5.43
N ALA A 123 16.80 -21.06 -4.36
CA ALA A 123 16.65 -22.51 -4.27
C ALA A 123 15.71 -23.03 -5.40
N THR A 124 14.54 -22.41 -5.58
CA THR A 124 13.62 -22.78 -6.66
C THR A 124 14.26 -22.67 -8.04
N ALA A 125 15.03 -21.61 -8.30
CA ALA A 125 15.72 -21.42 -9.58
C ALA A 125 16.84 -22.48 -9.82
N VAL A 126 17.40 -23.07 -8.78
CA VAL A 126 18.36 -24.18 -8.89
C VAL A 126 17.62 -25.47 -9.23
N ASP A 127 16.51 -25.77 -8.57
CA ASP A 127 15.71 -26.98 -8.81
C ASP A 127 15.12 -26.99 -10.23
N GLU A 128 14.65 -25.85 -10.74
CA GLU A 128 14.18 -25.71 -12.13
C GLU A 128 15.28 -26.00 -13.16
N ARG A 129 16.52 -25.58 -12.91
CA ARG A 129 17.65 -25.88 -13.78
C ARG A 129 18.09 -27.35 -13.71
N ALA A 130 17.83 -28.02 -12.58
CA ALA A 130 18.06 -29.45 -12.39
C ALA A 130 16.99 -30.33 -13.04
N GLY A 131 15.92 -29.73 -13.60
CA GLY A 131 14.83 -30.44 -14.27
C GLY A 131 13.76 -30.99 -13.33
N GLU A 132 13.79 -30.64 -12.06
CA GLU A 132 12.75 -30.95 -11.09
C GLU A 132 11.65 -29.86 -11.16
N LEU A 133 10.64 -30.11 -11.97
CA LEU A 133 9.47 -29.24 -12.11
C LEU A 133 8.62 -29.31 -10.84
N GLN A 134 8.73 -28.32 -9.97
CA GLN A 134 7.72 -27.98 -8.96
C GLN A 134 7.14 -26.58 -9.24
N PRO A 135 6.11 -26.46 -10.13
CA PRO A 135 5.60 -25.15 -10.51
C PRO A 135 4.79 -24.43 -9.43
N ALA A 136 4.44 -25.06 -8.34
CA ALA A 136 3.58 -24.50 -7.29
C ALA A 136 4.32 -24.03 -6.02
N GLY A 137 5.61 -24.28 -5.87
CA GLY A 137 6.32 -24.02 -4.62
C GLY A 137 6.63 -22.56 -4.36
N GLY A 138 7.02 -21.80 -5.38
CA GLY A 138 7.48 -20.42 -5.22
C GLY A 138 6.41 -19.45 -4.73
N ASP A 139 5.20 -19.53 -5.29
CA ASP A 139 4.09 -18.67 -4.90
C ASP A 139 3.57 -18.96 -3.49
N ALA A 140 3.52 -20.24 -3.10
CA ALA A 140 3.13 -20.64 -1.76
C ALA A 140 4.12 -20.19 -0.69
N VAL A 141 5.42 -20.31 -0.97
CA VAL A 141 6.49 -19.83 -0.08
C VAL A 141 6.44 -18.31 0.03
N ALA A 142 6.28 -17.61 -1.09
CA ALA A 142 6.11 -16.16 -1.11
C ALA A 142 4.90 -15.74 -0.26
N GLU A 143 3.73 -16.39 -0.46
CA GLU A 143 2.54 -16.08 0.31
C GLU A 143 2.75 -16.34 1.80
N ALA A 144 3.37 -17.45 2.19
CA ALA A 144 3.66 -17.78 3.58
C ALA A 144 4.56 -16.73 4.27
N ILE A 145 5.57 -16.21 3.56
CA ILE A 145 6.47 -15.17 4.08
C ILE A 145 5.72 -13.84 4.23
N TRP A 146 5.04 -13.39 3.16
CA TRP A 146 4.45 -12.06 3.11
C TRP A 146 3.16 -11.93 3.90
N SER A 147 2.40 -13.02 4.13
CA SER A 147 1.19 -13.05 4.95
C SER A 147 1.47 -13.21 6.45
N ARG A 148 2.71 -13.47 6.85
CA ARG A 148 3.10 -13.59 8.25
C ARG A 148 2.68 -12.36 9.06
N ARG A 149 1.96 -12.60 10.15
CA ARG A 149 1.51 -11.55 11.06
C ARG A 149 2.67 -11.05 11.92
N VAL A 150 2.77 -9.74 12.05
CA VAL A 150 3.74 -9.04 12.92
C VAL A 150 3.08 -8.32 14.09
N HIS A 151 1.74 -8.29 14.10
CA HIS A 151 0.94 -7.70 15.17
C HIS A 151 -0.39 -8.46 15.36
N PRO A 152 -0.89 -8.63 16.60
CA PRO A 152 -2.14 -9.37 16.87
C PRO A 152 -3.36 -8.86 16.11
N ALA A 153 -3.45 -7.55 15.84
CA ALA A 153 -4.52 -6.95 15.05
C ALA A 153 -4.53 -7.36 13.56
N GLY A 154 -3.53 -8.16 13.10
CA GLY A 154 -3.47 -8.65 11.73
C GLY A 154 -2.57 -7.85 10.79
N LEU A 155 -1.70 -6.97 11.31
CA LEU A 155 -0.66 -6.33 10.49
C LEU A 155 0.32 -7.40 9.99
N THR A 156 0.61 -7.41 8.69
CA THR A 156 1.45 -8.43 8.05
C THR A 156 2.78 -7.86 7.58
N VAL A 157 3.74 -8.75 7.34
CA VAL A 157 5.04 -8.41 6.72
C VAL A 157 4.83 -7.72 5.37
N ARG A 158 3.86 -8.12 4.57
CA ARG A 158 3.48 -7.48 3.31
C ARG A 158 3.14 -5.99 3.49
N ALA A 159 2.36 -5.66 4.51
CA ALA A 159 2.03 -4.27 4.82
C ALA A 159 3.26 -3.46 5.26
N LEU A 160 4.15 -4.06 6.06
CA LEU A 160 5.41 -3.43 6.43
C LEU A 160 6.34 -3.22 5.24
N HIS A 161 6.42 -4.20 4.32
CA HIS A 161 7.19 -4.07 3.10
C HIS A 161 6.67 -2.92 2.23
N ALA A 162 5.34 -2.79 2.10
CA ALA A 162 4.72 -1.64 1.45
C ALA A 162 5.12 -0.32 2.12
N ALA A 163 5.11 -0.26 3.46
CA ALA A 163 5.52 0.92 4.21
C ALA A 163 7.01 1.27 3.97
N GLN A 164 7.87 0.27 3.91
CA GLN A 164 9.29 0.46 3.60
C GLN A 164 9.50 0.96 2.16
N LEU A 165 8.84 0.35 1.18
CA LEU A 165 8.91 0.78 -0.23
C LEU A 165 8.41 2.22 -0.40
N ALA A 166 7.39 2.61 0.34
CA ALA A 166 6.87 3.97 0.35
C ALA A 166 7.74 4.94 1.18
N GLY A 167 8.80 4.48 1.83
CA GLY A 167 9.67 5.31 2.67
C GLY A 167 9.01 5.79 3.97
N LEU A 168 7.94 5.14 4.43
CA LEU A 168 7.21 5.57 5.63
C LEU A 168 7.93 5.20 6.93
N LEU A 169 8.65 4.08 6.95
CA LEU A 169 9.40 3.62 8.13
C LEU A 169 10.67 4.45 8.44
N HIS A 170 11.04 5.38 7.55
CA HIS A 170 12.21 6.25 7.72
C HIS A 170 11.84 7.69 8.15
N GLN A 171 10.54 7.97 8.36
CA GLN A 171 10.07 9.34 8.62
C GLN A 171 10.09 9.73 10.10
N SER A 172 10.06 8.74 10.98
CA SER A 172 10.01 8.91 12.43
C SER A 172 10.52 7.66 13.13
N ARG A 173 10.77 7.75 14.44
CA ARG A 173 11.17 6.61 15.28
C ARG A 173 10.01 5.67 15.57
N THR A 174 8.78 6.18 15.52
CA THR A 174 7.55 5.42 15.74
C THR A 174 6.54 5.66 14.64
N VAL A 175 5.65 4.71 14.46
CA VAL A 175 4.44 4.77 13.61
C VAL A 175 3.25 4.32 14.43
N THR A 176 2.07 4.85 14.11
CA THR A 176 0.85 4.50 14.84
C THR A 176 0.01 3.50 14.08
N LEU A 177 -0.50 2.49 14.78
CA LEU A 177 -1.42 1.51 14.22
C LEU A 177 -2.85 1.89 14.60
N HIS A 178 -3.71 1.95 13.59
CA HIS A 178 -5.13 2.25 13.75
C HIS A 178 -5.97 1.11 13.18
N GLN A 179 -7.11 0.91 13.80
CA GLN A 179 -8.10 -0.09 13.42
C GLN A 179 -9.41 0.58 13.01
N HIS A 180 -10.07 -0.01 12.02
CA HIS A 180 -11.46 0.21 11.61
C HIS A 180 -12.09 -1.18 11.41
N PRO A 181 -13.41 -1.37 11.46
CA PRO A 181 -14.03 -2.70 11.31
C PRO A 181 -13.49 -3.51 10.12
N SER A 182 -13.31 -2.89 8.96
CA SER A 182 -12.85 -3.57 7.73
C SER A 182 -11.42 -3.26 7.31
N TRP A 183 -10.67 -2.46 8.10
CA TRP A 183 -9.37 -1.95 7.69
C TRP A 183 -8.38 -1.86 8.85
N LEU A 184 -7.10 -1.96 8.50
CA LEU A 184 -5.97 -1.59 9.34
C LEU A 184 -5.16 -0.50 8.66
N ARG A 185 -4.65 0.48 9.43
CA ARG A 185 -3.84 1.58 8.93
C ARG A 185 -2.58 1.73 9.78
N LEU A 186 -1.42 1.57 9.17
CA LEU A 186 -0.14 1.94 9.73
C LEU A 186 0.21 3.35 9.27
N ALA A 187 0.15 4.33 10.16
CA ALA A 187 0.29 5.74 9.85
C ALA A 187 1.66 6.28 10.28
N ALA A 188 2.26 7.07 9.38
CA ALA A 188 3.48 7.84 9.56
C ALA A 188 3.21 9.33 9.28
N PRO A 189 4.12 10.27 9.59
CA PRO A 189 3.87 11.71 9.47
C PRO A 189 3.37 12.19 8.08
N ARG A 190 3.81 11.54 7.00
CA ARG A 190 3.48 11.96 5.63
C ARG A 190 2.75 10.88 4.83
N GLY A 191 1.96 10.05 5.49
CA GLY A 191 1.17 9.03 4.80
C GLY A 191 0.93 7.78 5.63
N ALA A 192 0.38 6.76 4.98
CA ALA A 192 0.04 5.50 5.64
C ALA A 192 0.07 4.34 4.66
N VAL A 193 0.17 3.14 5.21
CA VAL A 193 -0.20 1.90 4.54
C VAL A 193 -1.51 1.41 5.11
N ILE A 194 -2.42 1.01 4.24
CA ILE A 194 -3.76 0.60 4.61
C ILE A 194 -4.04 -0.76 3.97
N VAL A 195 -4.52 -1.68 4.78
CA VAL A 195 -4.85 -3.04 4.35
C VAL A 195 -6.28 -3.40 4.78
N ARG A 196 -6.96 -4.19 3.97
CA ARG A 196 -8.23 -4.79 4.39
C ARG A 196 -7.97 -5.82 5.48
N ARG A 197 -8.85 -5.84 6.46
CA ARG A 197 -8.89 -6.92 7.43
C ARG A 197 -9.70 -8.07 6.84
N ALA A 198 -9.22 -9.28 7.05
CA ALA A 198 -10.07 -10.45 6.79
C ALA A 198 -11.34 -10.32 7.65
N PRO A 199 -12.53 -10.63 7.12
CA PRO A 199 -13.73 -10.70 7.92
C PRO A 199 -13.50 -11.68 9.08
N ALA A 200 -14.05 -11.34 10.25
CA ALA A 200 -14.02 -12.28 11.38
C ALA A 200 -14.73 -13.57 10.96
N PRO A 201 -14.20 -14.76 11.35
CA PRO A 201 -14.89 -16.01 11.11
C PRO A 201 -16.32 -15.94 11.70
N GLY A 202 -17.34 -16.21 10.89
CA GLY A 202 -18.75 -16.17 11.33
C GLY A 202 -19.55 -14.94 10.91
N LEU A 203 -18.96 -13.91 10.32
CA LEU A 203 -19.67 -12.74 9.74
C LEU A 203 -19.86 -12.86 8.22
N GLY A 204 -19.72 -14.03 7.65
CA GLY A 204 -20.15 -14.29 6.27
C GLY A 204 -21.67 -14.17 6.17
N LEU A 205 -22.19 -13.62 5.05
CA LEU A 205 -23.60 -13.72 4.70
C LEU A 205 -23.95 -15.21 4.65
N GLY A 206 -24.64 -15.68 5.68
CA GLY A 206 -25.18 -17.04 5.72
C GLY A 206 -26.29 -17.17 4.67
N LEU A 207 -25.93 -17.47 3.44
CA LEU A 207 -26.89 -17.89 2.43
C LEU A 207 -27.28 -19.34 2.77
N THR A 208 -28.37 -19.50 3.51
CA THR A 208 -29.02 -20.80 3.68
C THR A 208 -29.86 -21.04 2.43
N PRO A 209 -29.56 -22.06 1.61
CA PRO A 209 -30.45 -22.40 0.50
C PRO A 209 -31.81 -22.80 1.06
N LEU A 210 -32.86 -22.08 0.64
CA LEU A 210 -34.24 -22.52 0.86
C LEU A 210 -34.44 -23.85 0.11
N ARG A 211 -34.81 -24.88 0.84
CA ARG A 211 -35.26 -26.16 0.29
C ARG A 211 -36.68 -26.02 -0.23
#